data_9729b09018f96b80c3bda952f60b22dd
#
_entry.id   9729b09018f96b80c3bda952f60b22dd
#
_cell.length_a   1.000
_cell.length_b   1.000
_cell.length_c   1.000
_cell.angle_alpha   90.00
_cell.angle_beta   90.00
_cell.angle_gamma   90.00
#
_symmetry.space_group_name_H-M   'P 1'
#
loop_
_entity.id
_entity.type
_entity.pdbx_description
1 polymer ?
#
loop_
_entity_poly.entity_id
_entity_poly.type
_entity_poly.pdbx_seq_one_letter_code
_entity_poly.pdbx_strand_id
1 'polypeptide(L)'
;NNTVTANKLVSTAAGVPKFTSATNIELNAQGAVIIGSSQLRIKSFTTAERDALTAATGDIIYNSTLSKMQLRIGSAWKSISISDDIPTNNNQLTNGAGYLTTATDIHTFNITNNGASDYTFAQDTRYFPIGAENDPVLYVRRGETYHFVVNASGHPFQIRTSNGGSAYNTGVTNNGTQSGTIIWTVPMTAPNTVYYQCTAHSGMGNTINIVT
;
A
#
# COMPACT_ATOMS: atom_id res chain seq x y z
N ASN A 1 -54.99 25.85 4.73
CA ASN A 1 -53.94 25.48 3.74
C ASN A 1 -53.86 26.58 2.69
N ASN A 2 -52.81 27.38 2.71
CA ASN A 2 -52.54 28.34 1.65
C ASN A 2 -51.73 27.61 0.55
N THR A 3 -52.41 27.19 -0.47
CA THR A 3 -51.74 26.61 -1.66
C THR A 3 -51.51 27.76 -2.64
N VAL A 4 -50.30 28.06 -3.00
CA VAL A 4 -49.99 28.93 -4.12
C VAL A 4 -49.77 28.04 -5.36
N THR A 5 -50.75 28.07 -6.25
CA THR A 5 -50.68 27.38 -7.53
C THR A 5 -50.12 28.37 -8.55
N ALA A 6 -48.85 28.27 -8.88
CA ALA A 6 -48.22 29.10 -9.91
C ALA A 6 -47.26 28.27 -10.76
N ASN A 7 -47.36 28.44 -12.08
CA ASN A 7 -46.39 27.84 -13.01
C ASN A 7 -44.99 28.45 -12.89
N LYS A 8 -44.90 29.61 -12.26
CA LYS A 8 -43.65 30.37 -12.05
C LYS A 8 -43.76 31.26 -10.82
N LEU A 9 -42.87 31.11 -9.86
CA LEU A 9 -42.68 32.07 -8.80
C LEU A 9 -41.48 32.95 -9.15
N VAL A 10 -41.71 34.23 -9.44
CA VAL A 10 -40.68 35.21 -9.81
C VAL A 10 -40.67 36.34 -8.78
N SER A 11 -39.51 36.64 -8.20
CA SER A 11 -39.30 37.89 -7.46
C SER A 11 -38.80 38.97 -8.44
N THR A 12 -39.57 40.03 -8.57
CA THR A 12 -39.20 41.22 -9.37
C THR A 12 -38.62 42.37 -8.54
N ALA A 13 -38.59 42.18 -7.22
CA ALA A 13 -38.04 43.20 -6.29
C ALA A 13 -36.57 42.93 -6.00
N ALA A 14 -35.83 43.94 -5.57
CA ALA A 14 -34.40 43.84 -5.18
C ALA A 14 -34.15 42.97 -3.91
N GLY A 15 -35.15 42.20 -3.49
CA GLY A 15 -35.05 41.26 -2.37
C GLY A 15 -34.97 39.81 -2.82
N VAL A 16 -34.17 39.03 -2.12
CA VAL A 16 -34.07 37.60 -2.34
C VAL A 16 -35.34 36.90 -1.88
N PRO A 17 -36.06 36.15 -2.72
CA PRO A 17 -37.19 35.34 -2.25
C PRO A 17 -36.70 34.35 -1.16
N LYS A 18 -37.29 34.44 0.02
CA LYS A 18 -36.93 33.57 1.14
C LYS A 18 -38.09 32.66 1.46
N PHE A 19 -37.89 31.37 1.30
CA PHE A 19 -38.80 30.37 1.84
C PHE A 19 -38.31 29.99 3.23
N THR A 20 -39.17 30.13 4.22
CA THR A 20 -38.84 29.73 5.60
C THR A 20 -39.95 28.79 6.12
N SER A 21 -39.50 27.72 6.75
CA SER A 21 -40.36 26.76 7.42
C SER A 21 -39.79 26.45 8.80
N ALA A 22 -40.67 26.17 9.78
CA ALA A 22 -40.26 25.71 11.10
C ALA A 22 -39.74 24.25 11.06
N THR A 23 -40.06 23.53 10.02
CA THR A 23 -39.65 22.11 9.85
C THR A 23 -38.83 21.93 8.57
N ASN A 24 -39.46 21.56 7.46
CA ASN A 24 -38.81 21.27 6.19
C ASN A 24 -39.41 22.12 5.07
N ILE A 25 -38.59 22.42 4.07
CA ILE A 25 -39.05 22.89 2.75
C ILE A 25 -38.88 21.68 1.81
N GLU A 26 -40.00 21.12 1.38
CA GLU A 26 -40.00 20.00 0.46
C GLU A 26 -40.12 20.52 -0.99
N LEU A 27 -39.18 20.10 -1.83
CA LEU A 27 -39.18 20.37 -3.27
C LEU A 27 -39.52 19.07 -3.99
N ASN A 28 -40.82 18.85 -4.22
CA ASN A 28 -41.31 17.65 -4.90
C ASN A 28 -41.38 17.92 -6.41
N ALA A 29 -40.28 17.70 -7.09
CA ALA A 29 -40.15 17.89 -8.54
C ALA A 29 -40.23 16.52 -9.24
N GLN A 30 -41.05 16.41 -10.34
CA GLN A 30 -41.04 15.22 -11.18
C GLN A 30 -39.78 15.09 -12.04
N GLY A 31 -38.95 16.12 -12.05
CA GLY A 31 -37.66 16.18 -12.73
C GLY A 31 -36.57 16.66 -11.81
N ALA A 32 -35.53 17.22 -12.37
CA ALA A 32 -34.43 17.78 -11.60
C ALA A 32 -34.79 19.10 -10.90
N VAL A 33 -34.26 19.31 -9.70
CA VAL A 33 -34.17 20.64 -9.08
C VAL A 33 -32.90 21.30 -9.62
N ILE A 34 -33.05 22.32 -10.45
CA ILE A 34 -31.96 23.02 -11.10
C ILE A 34 -31.66 24.32 -10.35
N ILE A 35 -30.41 24.46 -9.86
CA ILE A 35 -29.88 25.71 -9.32
C ILE A 35 -29.05 26.34 -10.43
N GLY A 36 -29.65 27.31 -11.15
CA GLY A 36 -29.10 27.92 -12.36
C GLY A 36 -27.66 28.42 -12.23
N SER A 37 -27.46 29.74 -12.36
CA SER A 37 -26.11 30.36 -12.29
C SER A 37 -25.64 30.66 -10.86
N SER A 38 -26.34 30.18 -9.85
CA SER A 38 -26.04 30.44 -8.43
C SER A 38 -25.45 29.21 -7.73
N GLN A 39 -24.83 29.44 -6.57
CA GLN A 39 -24.23 28.39 -5.75
C GLN A 39 -25.28 27.78 -4.81
N LEU A 40 -25.24 26.45 -4.62
CA LEU A 40 -25.89 25.77 -3.52
C LEU A 40 -25.02 25.87 -2.27
N ARG A 41 -25.48 26.52 -1.22
CA ARG A 41 -24.80 26.54 0.07
C ARG A 41 -25.45 25.56 1.04
N ILE A 42 -24.72 24.54 1.43
CA ILE A 42 -25.13 23.56 2.42
C ILE A 42 -24.79 24.07 3.82
N LYS A 43 -25.65 23.82 4.80
CA LYS A 43 -25.41 24.26 6.19
C LYS A 43 -24.16 23.60 6.75
N SER A 44 -23.39 24.44 7.47
CA SER A 44 -22.17 24.02 8.16
C SER A 44 -22.49 23.62 9.61
N PHE A 45 -21.86 22.56 10.08
CA PHE A 45 -21.91 22.04 11.43
C PHE A 45 -20.51 21.68 11.91
N THR A 46 -20.22 21.89 13.18
CA THR A 46 -19.06 21.24 13.82
C THR A 46 -19.32 19.74 13.99
N THR A 47 -18.29 18.97 14.30
CA THR A 47 -18.45 17.53 14.59
C THR A 47 -19.43 17.30 15.76
N ALA A 48 -19.36 18.09 16.82
CA ALA A 48 -20.24 17.96 17.95
C ALA A 48 -21.70 18.28 17.62
N GLU A 49 -21.95 19.36 16.87
CA GLU A 49 -23.31 19.72 16.41
C GLU A 49 -23.86 18.66 15.46
N ARG A 50 -23.03 18.12 14.55
CA ARG A 50 -23.40 17.03 13.64
C ARG A 50 -23.85 15.79 14.41
N ASP A 51 -23.12 15.41 15.46
CA ASP A 51 -23.40 14.19 16.24
C ASP A 51 -24.69 14.34 17.10
N ALA A 52 -25.11 15.58 17.36
CA ALA A 52 -26.39 15.89 18.04
C ALA A 52 -27.59 15.92 17.07
N LEU A 53 -27.38 15.81 15.74
CA LEU A 53 -28.47 15.83 14.76
C LEU A 53 -29.29 14.53 14.81
N THR A 54 -30.60 14.66 14.72
CA THR A 54 -31.50 13.57 14.36
C THR A 54 -31.43 13.40 12.84
N ALA A 55 -30.36 12.72 12.38
CA ALA A 55 -30.05 12.63 10.97
C ALA A 55 -30.62 11.37 10.34
N ALA A 56 -31.08 11.50 9.09
CA ALA A 56 -31.56 10.39 8.26
C ALA A 56 -30.54 10.02 7.17
N THR A 57 -30.60 8.78 6.69
CA THR A 57 -29.82 8.35 5.52
C THR A 57 -30.13 9.25 4.32
N GLY A 58 -29.10 9.77 3.67
CA GLY A 58 -29.22 10.72 2.57
C GLY A 58 -28.96 12.17 2.95
N ASP A 59 -28.91 12.50 4.24
CA ASP A 59 -28.59 13.86 4.68
C ASP A 59 -27.16 14.24 4.29
N ILE A 60 -27.02 15.47 3.76
CA ILE A 60 -25.72 16.03 3.36
C ILE A 60 -25.46 17.29 4.17
N ILE A 61 -24.27 17.39 4.74
CA ILE A 61 -23.79 18.56 5.50
C ILE A 61 -22.36 18.93 5.10
N TYR A 62 -21.95 20.15 5.47
CA TYR A 62 -20.54 20.51 5.55
C TYR A 62 -20.07 20.44 7.01
N ASN A 63 -19.08 19.61 7.31
CA ASN A 63 -18.47 19.54 8.64
C ASN A 63 -17.30 20.52 8.72
N SER A 64 -17.47 21.60 9.48
CA SER A 64 -16.48 22.66 9.61
C SER A 64 -15.25 22.25 10.43
N THR A 65 -15.38 21.32 11.37
CA THR A 65 -14.25 20.78 12.13
C THR A 65 -13.30 19.96 11.23
N LEU A 66 -13.87 19.19 10.31
CA LEU A 66 -13.12 18.34 9.38
C LEU A 66 -12.82 19.02 8.04
N SER A 67 -13.44 20.19 7.79
CA SER A 67 -13.40 20.88 6.47
C SER A 67 -13.85 19.98 5.31
N LYS A 68 -14.87 19.14 5.55
CA LYS A 68 -15.33 18.15 4.55
C LYS A 68 -16.85 18.14 4.43
N MET A 69 -17.31 17.85 3.20
CA MET A 69 -18.69 17.44 3.00
C MET A 69 -18.89 16.02 3.50
N GLN A 70 -20.03 15.78 4.15
CA GLN A 70 -20.38 14.47 4.68
C GLN A 70 -21.79 14.07 4.26
N LEU A 71 -21.95 12.78 3.97
CA LEU A 71 -23.20 12.11 3.64
C LEU A 71 -23.55 11.12 4.75
N ARG A 72 -24.81 11.11 5.19
CA ARG A 72 -25.31 10.10 6.12
C ARG A 72 -25.66 8.83 5.38
N ILE A 73 -24.97 7.73 5.73
CA ILE A 73 -25.21 6.38 5.19
C ILE A 73 -25.50 5.44 6.37
N GLY A 74 -26.76 5.02 6.48
CA GLY A 74 -27.22 4.25 7.65
C GLY A 74 -26.99 5.02 8.94
N SER A 75 -26.30 4.42 9.90
CA SER A 75 -25.99 5.05 11.20
C SER A 75 -24.69 5.86 11.20
N ALA A 76 -24.00 6.01 10.09
CA ALA A 76 -22.68 6.65 10.03
C ALA A 76 -22.63 7.87 9.10
N TRP A 77 -21.85 8.88 9.48
CA TRP A 77 -21.44 9.97 8.62
C TRP A 77 -20.17 9.58 7.85
N LYS A 78 -20.22 9.66 6.54
CA LYS A 78 -19.08 9.40 5.63
C LYS A 78 -18.65 10.69 4.98
N SER A 79 -17.34 10.95 4.96
CA SER A 79 -16.82 12.09 4.22
C SER A 79 -16.84 11.81 2.72
N ILE A 80 -17.23 12.82 1.95
CA ILE A 80 -17.12 12.80 0.49
C ILE A 80 -15.68 13.18 0.18
N SER A 81 -14.92 12.25 -0.40
CA SER A 81 -13.56 12.51 -0.83
C SER A 81 -13.54 13.34 -2.11
N ILE A 82 -12.66 14.33 -2.16
CA ILE A 82 -12.34 15.12 -3.35
C ILE A 82 -10.96 14.69 -3.87
N SER A 83 -10.55 15.19 -5.03
CA SER A 83 -9.25 14.81 -5.64
C SER A 83 -8.06 14.98 -4.70
N ASP A 84 -8.08 15.99 -3.84
CA ASP A 84 -7.00 16.27 -2.89
C ASP A 84 -6.96 15.27 -1.70
N ASP A 85 -8.04 14.52 -1.48
CA ASP A 85 -8.11 13.43 -0.50
C ASP A 85 -7.59 12.11 -1.05
N ILE A 86 -7.36 12.02 -2.36
CA ILE A 86 -6.86 10.81 -3.02
C ILE A 86 -5.34 10.81 -2.90
N PRO A 87 -4.74 9.75 -2.32
CA PRO A 87 -3.30 9.64 -2.25
C PRO A 87 -2.66 9.76 -3.64
N THR A 88 -1.72 10.68 -3.82
CA THR A 88 -1.00 10.88 -5.08
C THR A 88 0.30 10.08 -5.13
N ASN A 89 0.68 9.47 -4.01
CA ASN A 89 1.84 8.58 -3.90
C ASN A 89 1.63 7.54 -2.80
N ASN A 90 2.42 6.48 -2.83
CA ASN A 90 2.31 5.35 -1.90
C ASN A 90 2.55 5.72 -0.44
N ASN A 91 3.27 6.82 -0.15
CA ASN A 91 3.57 7.25 1.21
C ASN A 91 2.33 7.81 1.95
N GLN A 92 1.28 8.18 1.21
CA GLN A 92 0.02 8.68 1.76
C GLN A 92 -0.99 7.56 2.04
N LEU A 93 -0.71 6.34 1.58
CA LEU A 93 -1.55 5.18 1.84
C LEU A 93 -1.25 4.63 3.24
N THR A 94 -2.22 4.72 4.13
CA THR A 94 -2.14 3.98 5.40
C THR A 94 -2.42 2.52 5.12
N ASN A 95 -1.42 1.67 5.32
CA ASN A 95 -1.54 0.23 5.13
C ASN A 95 -2.37 -0.41 6.26
N GLY A 96 -3.67 -0.18 6.26
CA GLY A 96 -4.58 -0.70 7.29
C GLY A 96 -4.79 -2.21 7.26
N ALA A 97 -4.39 -2.89 6.18
CA ALA A 97 -4.58 -4.33 6.00
C ALA A 97 -3.25 -5.10 5.97
N GLY A 98 -2.11 -4.46 6.23
CA GLY A 98 -0.80 -5.12 6.16
C GLY A 98 -0.37 -5.53 4.75
N TYR A 99 -0.97 -4.93 3.71
CA TYR A 99 -0.66 -5.23 2.30
C TYR A 99 0.74 -4.81 1.88
N LEU A 100 1.25 -3.76 2.52
CA LEU A 100 2.64 -3.34 2.43
C LEU A 100 3.13 -3.33 3.88
N THR A 101 3.74 -4.39 4.32
CA THR A 101 4.49 -4.36 5.56
C THR A 101 5.65 -3.39 5.33
N THR A 102 5.71 -2.34 6.14
CA THR A 102 6.85 -1.43 6.19
C THR A 102 8.13 -2.22 6.12
N ALA A 103 8.99 -1.94 5.13
CA ALA A 103 10.43 -2.29 5.06
C ALA A 103 10.87 -3.69 5.58
N THR A 104 9.95 -4.57 5.96
CA THR A 104 10.21 -5.91 6.50
C THR A 104 9.97 -7.02 5.47
N ASP A 105 9.56 -6.70 4.26
CA ASP A 105 9.65 -7.64 3.13
C ASP A 105 11.07 -7.63 2.53
N ILE A 106 12.06 -7.52 3.40
CA ILE A 106 13.43 -7.85 3.06
C ILE A 106 13.42 -9.37 2.88
N HIS A 107 13.65 -9.79 1.65
CA HIS A 107 13.82 -11.21 1.35
C HIS A 107 15.07 -11.72 2.06
N THR A 108 14.88 -12.41 3.18
CA THR A 108 15.98 -12.87 4.03
C THR A 108 16.11 -14.38 3.96
N PHE A 109 17.29 -14.85 3.59
CA PHE A 109 17.71 -16.24 3.68
C PHE A 109 18.65 -16.40 4.89
N ASN A 110 18.26 -17.22 5.84
CA ASN A 110 19.11 -17.59 6.97
C ASN A 110 19.88 -18.86 6.62
N ILE A 111 21.21 -18.77 6.63
CA ILE A 111 22.12 -19.77 6.06
C ILE A 111 23.07 -20.26 7.15
N THR A 112 23.09 -21.56 7.33
CA THR A 112 24.10 -22.30 8.11
C THR A 112 24.83 -23.28 7.18
N ASN A 113 25.63 -24.18 7.71
CA ASN A 113 26.30 -25.22 6.95
C ASN A 113 26.00 -26.61 7.53
N ASN A 114 25.96 -27.60 6.67
CA ASN A 114 25.95 -29.03 6.99
C ASN A 114 27.33 -29.62 6.73
N GLY A 115 28.22 -29.46 7.71
CA GLY A 115 29.63 -29.81 7.53
C GLY A 115 30.25 -29.02 6.38
N ALA A 116 31.05 -29.67 5.55
CA ALA A 116 31.68 -29.14 4.35
C ALA A 116 30.94 -29.50 3.05
N SER A 117 29.75 -30.13 3.18
CA SER A 117 29.00 -30.64 2.03
C SER A 117 28.07 -29.58 1.45
N ASP A 118 27.27 -28.92 2.33
CA ASP A 118 26.16 -28.11 1.89
C ASP A 118 25.98 -26.85 2.74
N TYR A 119 25.41 -25.80 2.17
CA TYR A 119 24.73 -24.75 2.93
C TYR A 119 23.31 -25.19 3.24
N THR A 120 22.89 -25.02 4.49
CA THR A 120 21.53 -25.28 4.90
C THR A 120 20.77 -23.97 5.02
N PHE A 121 19.73 -23.83 4.22
CA PHE A 121 18.80 -22.70 4.28
C PHE A 121 17.70 -23.03 5.27
N ALA A 122 17.49 -22.15 6.25
CA ALA A 122 16.47 -22.39 7.27
C ALA A 122 15.08 -22.39 6.65
N GLN A 123 14.18 -23.15 7.27
CA GLN A 123 12.79 -23.16 6.85
C GLN A 123 12.19 -21.75 6.87
N ASP A 124 11.58 -21.38 5.76
CA ASP A 124 10.77 -20.17 5.61
C ASP A 124 9.54 -20.56 4.78
N THR A 125 8.35 -20.30 5.31
CA THR A 125 7.08 -20.69 4.66
C THR A 125 6.88 -20.06 3.29
N ARG A 126 7.62 -19.00 2.97
CA ARG A 126 7.58 -18.31 1.66
C ARG A 126 8.46 -18.99 0.62
N TYR A 127 9.62 -19.51 1.03
CA TYR A 127 10.64 -20.07 0.12
C TYR A 127 10.81 -21.57 0.29
N PHE A 128 10.80 -22.06 1.53
CA PHE A 128 11.05 -23.45 1.90
C PHE A 128 9.94 -23.98 2.82
N PRO A 129 8.70 -24.14 2.30
CA PRO A 129 7.53 -24.47 3.13
C PRO A 129 7.60 -25.89 3.72
N ILE A 130 8.39 -26.80 3.14
CA ILE A 130 8.47 -28.19 3.57
C ILE A 130 9.49 -28.40 4.69
N GLY A 131 10.47 -27.49 4.83
CA GLY A 131 11.52 -27.58 5.84
C GLY A 131 12.76 -26.80 5.44
N ALA A 132 13.84 -26.96 6.22
CA ALA A 132 15.15 -26.48 5.84
C ALA A 132 15.69 -27.31 4.68
N GLU A 133 16.33 -26.65 3.71
CA GLU A 133 16.88 -27.29 2.50
C GLU A 133 18.39 -27.13 2.42
N ASN A 134 19.06 -28.15 1.91
CA ASN A 134 20.50 -28.13 1.65
C ASN A 134 20.76 -27.74 0.19
N ASP A 135 21.59 -26.75 -0.01
CA ASP A 135 21.97 -26.20 -1.32
C ASP A 135 20.77 -26.04 -2.30
N PRO A 136 19.67 -25.35 -1.91
CA PRO A 136 18.52 -25.19 -2.79
C PRO A 136 18.85 -24.33 -4.01
N VAL A 137 18.15 -24.56 -5.13
CA VAL A 137 18.12 -23.60 -6.24
C VAL A 137 17.31 -22.38 -5.80
N LEU A 138 17.90 -21.21 -5.90
CA LEU A 138 17.25 -19.96 -5.52
C LEU A 138 16.64 -19.25 -6.72
N TYR A 139 15.57 -18.50 -6.47
CA TYR A 139 14.93 -17.61 -7.44
C TYR A 139 14.86 -16.22 -6.85
N VAL A 140 15.41 -15.23 -7.55
CA VAL A 140 15.43 -13.83 -7.16
C VAL A 140 14.92 -12.95 -8.29
N ARG A 141 14.37 -11.76 -7.95
CA ARG A 141 13.83 -10.82 -8.94
C ARG A 141 14.75 -9.64 -9.16
N ARG A 142 14.80 -9.16 -10.41
CA ARG A 142 15.48 -7.90 -10.73
C ARG A 142 14.83 -6.72 -10.02
N GLY A 143 15.65 -5.81 -9.50
CA GLY A 143 15.22 -4.63 -8.77
C GLY A 143 14.95 -4.87 -7.28
N GLU A 144 14.85 -6.12 -6.82
CA GLU A 144 14.62 -6.44 -5.42
C GLU A 144 15.93 -6.60 -4.63
N THR A 145 15.83 -6.49 -3.31
CA THR A 145 16.98 -6.63 -2.39
C THR A 145 16.82 -7.87 -1.53
N TYR A 146 17.89 -8.67 -1.49
CA TYR A 146 17.97 -9.92 -0.75
C TYR A 146 19.05 -9.85 0.31
N HIS A 147 18.74 -10.35 1.49
CA HIS A 147 19.65 -10.50 2.60
C HIS A 147 19.99 -11.99 2.81
N PHE A 148 21.26 -12.33 2.69
CA PHE A 148 21.77 -13.66 3.02
C PHE A 148 22.48 -13.55 4.36
N VAL A 149 21.80 -13.97 5.43
CA VAL A 149 22.33 -13.97 6.79
C VAL A 149 23.10 -15.25 6.99
N VAL A 150 24.43 -15.17 6.87
CA VAL A 150 25.34 -16.31 6.86
C VAL A 150 25.87 -16.54 8.27
N ASN A 151 25.75 -17.76 8.75
CA ASN A 151 26.37 -18.27 9.96
C ASN A 151 26.97 -19.66 9.65
N ALA A 152 28.06 -19.66 8.86
CA ALA A 152 28.70 -20.86 8.30
C ALA A 152 30.22 -20.76 8.48
N SER A 153 30.70 -20.87 9.72
CA SER A 153 32.13 -20.73 10.07
C SER A 153 33.00 -21.71 9.27
N GLY A 154 34.05 -21.19 8.66
CA GLY A 154 34.94 -21.94 7.77
C GLY A 154 34.42 -22.10 6.33
N HIS A 155 33.19 -21.60 6.01
CA HIS A 155 32.57 -21.74 4.72
C HIS A 155 32.11 -20.36 4.17
N PRO A 156 33.02 -19.56 3.59
CA PRO A 156 32.67 -18.26 3.02
C PRO A 156 31.65 -18.41 1.88
N PHE A 157 30.47 -17.81 2.05
CA PHE A 157 29.38 -17.80 1.05
C PHE A 157 29.63 -16.68 0.04
N GLN A 158 29.77 -17.04 -1.22
CA GLN A 158 30.08 -16.08 -2.27
C GLN A 158 29.10 -16.22 -3.44
N ILE A 159 28.51 -15.09 -3.86
CA ILE A 159 27.78 -15.01 -5.12
C ILE A 159 28.81 -14.91 -6.25
N ARG A 160 28.68 -15.78 -7.29
CA ARG A 160 29.64 -15.98 -8.35
C ARG A 160 29.00 -15.92 -9.73
N THR A 161 29.82 -15.64 -10.75
CA THR A 161 29.35 -15.58 -12.15
C THR A 161 28.94 -16.94 -12.71
N SER A 162 29.53 -18.04 -12.20
CA SER A 162 29.23 -19.41 -12.53
C SER A 162 29.75 -20.35 -11.44
N ASN A 163 29.42 -21.64 -11.52
CA ASN A 163 30.04 -22.66 -10.66
C ASN A 163 31.58 -22.64 -10.87
N GLY A 164 32.33 -22.42 -9.78
CA GLY A 164 33.78 -22.22 -9.80
C GLY A 164 34.25 -20.90 -10.44
N GLY A 165 33.34 -20.03 -10.83
CA GLY A 165 33.63 -18.76 -11.47
C GLY A 165 34.11 -17.66 -10.50
N SER A 166 34.35 -16.48 -11.04
CA SER A 166 34.74 -15.30 -10.27
C SER A 166 33.59 -14.77 -9.41
N ALA A 167 33.92 -14.00 -8.36
CA ALA A 167 32.92 -13.31 -7.58
C ALA A 167 32.05 -12.36 -8.45
N TYR A 168 30.74 -12.44 -8.29
CA TYR A 168 29.79 -11.51 -8.86
C TYR A 168 29.48 -10.42 -7.82
N ASN A 169 30.01 -9.22 -8.02
CA ASN A 169 29.92 -8.14 -7.04
C ASN A 169 28.99 -7.00 -7.43
N THR A 170 28.35 -7.06 -8.61
CA THR A 170 27.45 -6.00 -9.06
C THR A 170 26.18 -5.97 -8.21
N GLY A 171 26.02 -4.90 -7.40
CA GLY A 171 24.93 -4.74 -6.45
C GLY A 171 25.09 -5.55 -5.16
N VAL A 172 26.22 -6.26 -4.96
CA VAL A 172 26.47 -7.11 -3.78
C VAL A 172 27.40 -6.40 -2.78
N THR A 173 27.00 -6.40 -1.52
CA THR A 173 27.81 -5.93 -0.39
C THR A 173 28.19 -7.12 0.47
N ASN A 174 29.42 -7.12 1.00
CA ASN A 174 29.97 -8.13 1.90
C ASN A 174 30.03 -9.54 1.31
N ASN A 175 30.23 -9.64 -0.01
CA ASN A 175 30.29 -10.92 -0.73
C ASN A 175 31.48 -11.79 -0.24
N GLY A 176 31.20 -13.07 0.05
CA GLY A 176 32.23 -14.00 0.54
C GLY A 176 32.37 -14.01 2.06
N THR A 177 31.43 -13.49 2.84
CA THR A 177 31.45 -13.64 4.29
C THR A 177 31.07 -15.06 4.73
N GLN A 178 31.65 -15.50 5.86
CA GLN A 178 31.25 -16.74 6.54
C GLN A 178 30.40 -16.48 7.79
N SER A 179 30.34 -15.22 8.23
CA SER A 179 29.54 -14.77 9.36
C SER A 179 29.13 -13.31 9.15
N GLY A 180 27.82 -13.05 9.12
CA GLY A 180 27.25 -11.73 8.86
C GLY A 180 26.28 -11.74 7.69
N THR A 181 25.89 -10.56 7.22
CA THR A 181 24.88 -10.42 6.18
C THR A 181 25.49 -9.96 4.86
N ILE A 182 25.26 -10.73 3.80
CA ILE A 182 25.45 -10.29 2.41
C ILE A 182 24.17 -9.61 1.97
N ILE A 183 24.27 -8.40 1.43
CA ILE A 183 23.14 -7.68 0.86
C ILE A 183 23.32 -7.62 -0.66
N TRP A 184 22.32 -8.07 -1.39
CA TRP A 184 22.33 -8.01 -2.86
C TRP A 184 21.09 -7.31 -3.37
N THR A 185 21.26 -6.11 -3.93
CA THR A 185 20.24 -5.46 -4.75
C THR A 185 20.46 -5.92 -6.19
N VAL A 186 19.54 -6.75 -6.70
CA VAL A 186 19.66 -7.38 -7.99
C VAL A 186 19.51 -6.34 -9.11
N PRO A 187 20.56 -6.07 -9.90
CA PRO A 187 20.48 -5.06 -10.97
C PRO A 187 19.47 -5.45 -12.05
N MET A 188 18.84 -4.47 -12.69
CA MET A 188 18.02 -4.70 -13.89
C MET A 188 18.79 -5.35 -15.04
N THR A 189 20.11 -5.14 -15.08
CA THR A 189 21.03 -5.69 -16.08
C THR A 189 21.71 -6.99 -15.64
N ALA A 190 21.31 -7.57 -14.49
CA ALA A 190 21.88 -8.84 -14.02
C ALA A 190 21.72 -9.96 -15.07
N PRO A 191 22.64 -10.92 -15.17
CA PRO A 191 22.47 -12.09 -16.03
C PRO A 191 21.26 -12.92 -15.54
N ASN A 192 20.77 -13.84 -16.36
CA ASN A 192 19.61 -14.68 -15.97
C ASN A 192 19.96 -15.70 -14.89
N THR A 193 21.26 -15.98 -14.70
CA THR A 193 21.73 -16.99 -13.77
C THR A 193 23.07 -16.57 -13.19
N VAL A 194 23.20 -16.71 -11.87
CA VAL A 194 24.46 -16.67 -11.12
C VAL A 194 24.50 -17.86 -10.17
N TYR A 195 25.57 -18.02 -9.40
CA TYR A 195 25.73 -19.12 -8.46
C TYR A 195 26.04 -18.56 -7.06
N TYR A 196 25.63 -19.27 -6.02
CA TYR A 196 26.26 -19.14 -4.72
C TYR A 196 27.14 -20.34 -4.46
N GLN A 197 28.32 -20.13 -3.89
CA GLN A 197 29.27 -21.20 -3.68
C GLN A 197 30.23 -20.86 -2.54
N CYS A 198 30.61 -21.90 -1.79
CA CYS A 198 31.70 -21.80 -0.84
C CYS A 198 33.04 -21.59 -1.57
N THR A 199 33.84 -20.65 -1.06
CA THR A 199 35.17 -20.41 -1.64
C THR A 199 36.20 -21.49 -1.27
N ALA A 200 35.92 -22.26 -0.18
CA ALA A 200 36.78 -23.32 0.34
C ALA A 200 36.39 -24.72 -0.19
N HIS A 201 35.10 -24.93 -0.55
CA HIS A 201 34.55 -26.23 -0.91
C HIS A 201 33.76 -26.13 -2.20
N SER A 202 34.29 -26.65 -3.30
CA SER A 202 33.72 -26.44 -4.64
C SER A 202 32.40 -27.14 -4.90
N GLY A 203 32.06 -28.17 -4.10
CA GLY A 203 30.76 -28.86 -4.19
C GLY A 203 29.64 -28.23 -3.38
N MET A 204 29.94 -27.25 -2.54
CA MET A 204 29.00 -26.61 -1.63
C MET A 204 28.44 -25.35 -2.26
N GLY A 205 27.16 -25.38 -2.67
CA GLY A 205 26.46 -24.29 -3.33
C GLY A 205 25.63 -24.70 -4.53
N ASN A 206 24.84 -23.78 -5.08
CA ASN A 206 23.95 -24.05 -6.21
C ASN A 206 23.65 -22.77 -7.02
N THR A 207 22.73 -22.91 -7.95
CA THR A 207 22.26 -21.88 -8.90
C THR A 207 21.34 -20.86 -8.23
N ILE A 208 21.49 -19.60 -8.64
CA ILE A 208 20.51 -18.55 -8.42
C ILE A 208 19.93 -18.13 -9.76
N ASN A 209 18.65 -18.38 -10.00
CA ASN A 209 17.92 -17.93 -11.17
C ASN A 209 17.36 -16.53 -10.93
N ILE A 210 17.60 -15.63 -11.89
CA ILE A 210 17.15 -14.23 -11.81
C ILE A 210 16.00 -14.05 -12.79
N VAL A 211 14.84 -13.73 -12.23
CA VAL A 211 13.58 -13.55 -12.96
C VAL A 211 13.18 -12.07 -13.04
N THR A 212 12.28 -11.74 -13.93
CA THR A 212 11.70 -10.39 -14.11
C THR A 212 10.43 -10.24 -13.31
#